data_2e70dfc300370e89fa3a105067362c6a
#
_entry.id   2e70dfc300370e89fa3a105067362c6a
#
_cell.length_a   1.000
_cell.length_b   1.000
_cell.length_c   1.000
_cell.angle_alpha   90.00
_cell.angle_beta   90.00
_cell.angle_gamma   90.00
#
_symmetry.space_group_name_H-M   'P 1'
#
loop_
_entity.id
_entity.type
_entity.pdbx_description
1 polymer ?
#
loop_
_entity_poly.entity_id
_entity_poly.type
_entity_poly.pdbx_seq_one_letter_code
_entity_poly.pdbx_strand_id
1 'polypeptide(L)'
;MSKIKVGIIGVGNCAQSLVEGVQYYITNPSDTVGLMYPDIGGYTVNDIQFVVGFDVDRRKVNRPLHDALRARPNCAMYHVEKIDNTCVAPTAMVHSGPELDGVAAHMLDYPEDVSFRTGAESAKSFDDIVEIVKQSEVDVLINYLPVGSEKATKFYVDVALAAKVHFVNCIPTLIDTNTTKIIEQKFIDSGLTIVGNDMRSAWGASRMSEVLQVAMIDSGLMITQHIQMNMAAGSTQGQENIRTGRTANCDFLNMAKQERLHDKHVSKENVLKGQNVVRDEPTAGMTLYAGPSLTVIQKPGSTYVGSDNKIANFDIVAYGFGGSRYELTARLSVQDSPNSGGVVVSAVRFCKVASEMGIVGYLRGPSAWTQ
;
A
#
# COMPACT_ATOMS: atom_id res chain seq x y z
N MET A 1 22.65 10.34 12.45
CA MET A 1 22.78 9.37 11.34
C MET A 1 22.55 10.10 10.02
N SER A 2 22.99 9.53 8.90
CA SER A 2 22.65 10.08 7.58
C SER A 2 21.16 9.88 7.30
N LYS A 3 20.55 10.79 6.53
CA LYS A 3 19.16 10.61 6.08
C LYS A 3 19.04 9.37 5.20
N ILE A 4 17.89 8.70 5.28
CA ILE A 4 17.49 7.64 4.35
C ILE A 4 16.77 8.32 3.19
N LYS A 5 17.37 8.33 2.01
CA LYS A 5 16.84 8.97 0.80
C LYS A 5 15.89 8.03 0.08
N VAL A 6 14.64 8.46 -0.06
CA VAL A 6 13.54 7.64 -0.57
C VAL A 6 13.03 8.17 -1.90
N GLY A 7 12.96 7.30 -2.91
CA GLY A 7 12.25 7.53 -4.15
C GLY A 7 10.87 6.88 -4.12
N ILE A 8 9.87 7.54 -4.72
CA ILE A 8 8.47 7.09 -4.73
C ILE A 8 8.04 6.76 -6.16
N ILE A 9 7.51 5.57 -6.37
CA ILE A 9 6.90 5.12 -7.63
C ILE A 9 5.38 5.11 -7.40
N GLY A 10 4.65 5.99 -8.10
CA GLY A 10 3.22 6.24 -7.88
C GLY A 10 2.98 7.28 -6.79
N VAL A 11 2.82 8.55 -7.20
CA VAL A 11 2.61 9.71 -6.31
C VAL A 11 1.11 9.87 -6.02
N GLY A 12 0.48 8.80 -5.51
CA GLY A 12 -0.94 8.73 -5.18
C GLY A 12 -1.26 9.05 -3.72
N ASN A 13 -2.45 8.63 -3.26
CA ASN A 13 -2.94 8.83 -1.88
C ASN A 13 -1.98 8.26 -0.82
N CYS A 14 -1.48 7.04 -1.02
CA CYS A 14 -0.54 6.41 -0.08
C CYS A 14 0.77 7.19 0.02
N ALA A 15 1.28 7.70 -1.11
CA ALA A 15 2.47 8.56 -1.13
C ALA A 15 2.22 9.88 -0.39
N GLN A 16 1.08 10.54 -0.64
CA GLN A 16 0.68 11.75 0.08
C GLN A 16 0.66 11.50 1.59
N SER A 17 -0.07 10.49 2.04
CA SER A 17 -0.21 10.18 3.46
C SER A 17 1.11 9.80 4.13
N LEU A 18 1.99 9.04 3.42
CA LEU A 18 3.31 8.70 3.92
C LEU A 18 4.17 9.94 4.14
N VAL A 19 4.26 10.81 3.13
CA VAL A 19 5.10 12.01 3.20
C VAL A 19 4.57 13.00 4.25
N GLU A 20 3.26 13.24 4.28
CA GLU A 20 2.64 14.09 5.28
C GLU A 20 2.75 13.51 6.70
N GLY A 21 2.67 12.18 6.85
CA GLY A 21 2.91 11.52 8.13
C GLY A 21 4.33 11.68 8.62
N VAL A 22 5.33 11.52 7.75
CA VAL A 22 6.74 11.78 8.10
C VAL A 22 6.93 13.26 8.50
N GLN A 23 6.35 14.19 7.74
CA GLN A 23 6.40 15.63 8.09
C GLN A 23 5.74 15.91 9.45
N TYR A 24 4.62 15.23 9.76
CA TYR A 24 3.94 15.36 11.05
C TYR A 24 4.87 15.02 12.22
N TYR A 25 5.57 13.88 12.16
CA TYR A 25 6.49 13.47 13.24
C TYR A 25 7.74 14.35 13.31
N ILE A 26 8.23 14.86 12.18
CA ILE A 26 9.32 15.85 12.19
C ILE A 26 8.90 17.12 12.96
N THR A 27 7.65 17.54 12.75
CA THR A 27 7.10 18.74 13.42
C THR A 27 6.73 18.46 14.87
N ASN A 28 6.40 17.20 15.20
CA ASN A 28 5.99 16.75 16.53
C ASN A 28 6.91 15.63 17.06
N PRO A 29 8.20 15.89 17.34
CA PRO A 29 9.21 14.85 17.56
C PRO A 29 8.99 14.02 18.84
N SER A 30 8.15 14.46 19.76
CA SER A 30 7.79 13.71 20.98
C SER A 30 6.58 12.76 20.74
N ASP A 31 5.86 12.91 19.64
CA ASP A 31 4.73 12.05 19.32
C ASP A 31 5.22 10.78 18.61
N THR A 32 4.83 9.63 19.12
CA THR A 32 5.14 8.30 18.56
C THR A 32 3.87 7.47 18.31
N VAL A 33 2.70 8.05 18.54
CA VAL A 33 1.41 7.38 18.31
C VAL A 33 1.27 7.01 16.82
N GLY A 34 0.99 5.74 16.53
CA GLY A 34 0.91 5.22 15.18
C GLY A 34 2.24 4.68 14.61
N LEU A 35 3.36 4.86 15.31
CA LEU A 35 4.64 4.23 14.98
C LEU A 35 4.81 2.94 15.79
N MET A 36 4.70 1.78 15.13
CA MET A 36 4.90 0.49 15.82
C MET A 36 6.32 0.34 16.38
N TYR A 37 7.29 0.88 15.66
CA TYR A 37 8.70 0.93 16.08
C TYR A 37 9.19 2.38 15.95
N PRO A 38 9.21 3.16 17.03
CA PRO A 38 9.73 4.53 17.00
C PRO A 38 11.18 4.62 16.55
N ASP A 39 11.98 3.63 16.94
CA ASP A 39 13.39 3.49 16.57
C ASP A 39 13.64 2.10 15.97
N ILE A 40 14.42 2.03 14.89
CA ILE A 40 14.91 0.78 14.29
C ILE A 40 16.40 0.95 14.02
N GLY A 41 17.23 0.34 14.84
CA GLY A 41 18.69 0.39 14.68
C GLY A 41 19.27 1.80 14.78
N GLY A 42 18.64 2.68 15.56
CA GLY A 42 19.00 4.09 15.71
C GLY A 42 18.35 5.02 14.68
N TYR A 43 17.65 4.49 13.67
CA TYR A 43 16.89 5.29 12.73
C TYR A 43 15.46 5.53 13.22
N THR A 44 15.06 6.78 13.25
CA THR A 44 13.70 7.24 13.53
C THR A 44 12.97 7.61 12.25
N VAL A 45 11.68 7.96 12.34
CA VAL A 45 10.92 8.50 11.21
C VAL A 45 11.52 9.81 10.69
N ASN A 46 12.17 10.58 11.56
CA ASN A 46 12.78 11.86 11.20
C ASN A 46 14.01 11.71 10.28
N ASP A 47 14.57 10.52 10.16
CA ASP A 47 15.72 10.25 9.30
C ASP A 47 15.33 9.97 7.84
N ILE A 48 14.04 9.91 7.51
CA ILE A 48 13.54 9.71 6.16
C ILE A 48 13.46 11.04 5.41
N GLN A 49 13.94 11.06 4.16
CA GLN A 49 13.82 12.18 3.23
C GLN A 49 13.41 11.71 1.85
N PHE A 50 12.37 12.31 1.28
CA PHE A 50 11.90 12.01 -0.07
C PHE A 50 12.63 12.87 -1.09
N VAL A 51 13.23 12.25 -2.09
CA VAL A 51 14.18 12.91 -3.02
C VAL A 51 13.74 12.88 -4.47
N VAL A 52 12.83 11.99 -4.86
CA VAL A 52 12.33 11.87 -6.24
C VAL A 52 10.98 11.15 -6.25
N GLY A 53 10.14 11.47 -7.23
CA GLY A 53 8.90 10.76 -7.54
C GLY A 53 8.82 10.34 -9.00
N PHE A 54 8.07 9.27 -9.28
CA PHE A 54 7.70 8.82 -10.63
C PHE A 54 6.19 8.64 -10.70
N ASP A 55 5.56 9.21 -11.70
CA ASP A 55 4.11 9.08 -11.92
C ASP A 55 3.80 9.16 -13.43
N VAL A 56 2.57 8.86 -13.80
CA VAL A 56 2.08 8.95 -15.20
C VAL A 56 1.01 10.03 -15.38
N ASP A 57 0.51 10.61 -14.28
CA ASP A 57 -0.52 11.64 -14.36
C ASP A 57 0.06 12.99 -14.76
N ARG A 58 -0.47 13.56 -15.86
CA ARG A 58 -0.02 14.85 -16.43
C ARG A 58 -0.10 16.02 -15.45
N ARG A 59 -0.89 15.91 -14.38
CA ARG A 59 -1.04 16.96 -13.36
C ARG A 59 0.04 16.90 -12.30
N LYS A 60 0.85 15.81 -12.28
CA LYS A 60 1.90 15.56 -11.29
C LYS A 60 3.28 15.56 -11.91
N VAL A 61 3.41 15.04 -13.13
CA VAL A 61 4.69 14.99 -13.87
C VAL A 61 5.26 16.39 -14.06
N ASN A 62 6.58 16.54 -13.91
CA ASN A 62 7.36 17.78 -13.96
C ASN A 62 6.96 18.84 -12.93
N ARG A 63 6.35 18.43 -11.82
CA ARG A 63 6.13 19.29 -10.68
C ARG A 63 7.07 18.96 -9.54
N PRO A 64 7.35 19.93 -8.65
CA PRO A 64 7.95 19.62 -7.35
C PRO A 64 7.14 18.56 -6.62
N LEU A 65 7.83 17.62 -5.97
CA LEU A 65 7.18 16.47 -5.33
C LEU A 65 6.13 16.92 -4.29
N HIS A 66 6.43 17.93 -3.48
CA HIS A 66 5.50 18.46 -2.47
C HIS A 66 4.19 18.99 -3.05
N ASP A 67 4.21 19.57 -4.27
CA ASP A 67 3.01 20.04 -4.96
C ASP A 67 2.24 18.89 -5.60
N ALA A 68 2.96 17.93 -6.21
CA ALA A 68 2.38 16.78 -6.86
C ALA A 68 1.62 15.86 -5.90
N LEU A 69 2.09 15.73 -4.66
CA LEU A 69 1.44 14.93 -3.62
C LEU A 69 0.01 15.40 -3.32
N ARG A 70 -0.29 16.69 -3.47
CA ARG A 70 -1.62 17.27 -3.25
C ARG A 70 -2.40 17.54 -4.54
N ALA A 71 -1.83 17.16 -5.68
CA ALA A 71 -2.52 17.28 -6.96
C ALA A 71 -3.59 16.20 -7.12
N ARG A 72 -4.67 16.54 -7.83
CA ARG A 72 -5.70 15.55 -8.18
C ARG A 72 -5.10 14.41 -9.03
N PRO A 73 -5.63 13.19 -8.93
CA PRO A 73 -6.88 12.81 -8.25
C PRO A 73 -6.70 12.46 -6.76
N ASN A 74 -5.57 12.80 -6.13
CA ASN A 74 -5.36 12.50 -4.72
C ASN A 74 -6.49 13.09 -3.86
N CYS A 75 -6.97 12.28 -2.93
CA CYS A 75 -8.11 12.60 -2.07
C CYS A 75 -7.85 12.21 -0.60
N ALA A 76 -6.61 11.84 -0.25
CA ALA A 76 -6.22 11.58 1.12
C ALA A 76 -6.37 12.84 1.99
N MET A 77 -6.66 12.64 3.27
CA MET A 77 -6.74 13.72 4.23
C MET A 77 -5.38 14.37 4.42
N TYR A 78 -5.37 15.68 4.64
CA TYR A 78 -4.15 16.40 5.00
C TYR A 78 -3.83 16.16 6.48
N HIS A 79 -2.60 15.74 6.76
CA HIS A 79 -2.09 15.53 8.12
C HIS A 79 -1.28 16.73 8.63
N VAL A 80 -0.82 17.58 7.72
CA VAL A 80 -0.07 18.80 8.01
C VAL A 80 -0.56 19.95 7.13
N GLU A 81 -0.40 21.18 7.60
CA GLU A 81 -0.73 22.36 6.80
C GLU A 81 0.19 22.46 5.57
N LYS A 82 1.49 22.20 5.75
CA LYS A 82 2.50 22.31 4.71
C LYS A 82 3.52 21.18 4.77
N ILE A 83 3.91 20.68 3.61
CA ILE A 83 5.08 19.82 3.43
C ILE A 83 6.28 20.74 3.16
N ASP A 84 7.34 20.62 3.93
CA ASP A 84 8.52 21.46 3.83
C ASP A 84 9.79 20.69 3.43
N ASN A 85 10.90 21.42 3.31
CA ASN A 85 12.16 20.88 2.84
C ASN A 85 12.89 19.99 3.87
N THR A 86 12.37 19.82 5.07
CA THR A 86 12.92 18.87 6.04
C THR A 86 12.55 17.44 5.71
N CYS A 87 11.36 17.25 5.14
CA CYS A 87 10.81 15.94 4.73
C CYS A 87 11.06 15.66 3.24
N VAL A 88 10.86 16.66 2.37
CA VAL A 88 11.04 16.55 0.91
C VAL A 88 12.24 17.39 0.49
N ALA A 89 13.18 16.81 -0.24
CA ALA A 89 14.32 17.56 -0.74
C ALA A 89 13.88 18.72 -1.66
N PRO A 90 14.50 19.89 -1.56
CA PRO A 90 14.12 21.06 -2.39
C PRO A 90 14.16 20.80 -3.89
N THR A 91 15.02 19.87 -4.32
CA THR A 91 15.22 19.48 -5.72
C THR A 91 14.34 18.32 -6.15
N ALA A 92 13.52 17.76 -5.24
CA ALA A 92 12.69 16.61 -5.52
C ALA A 92 11.60 16.93 -6.54
N MET A 93 11.66 16.28 -7.69
CA MET A 93 10.71 16.43 -8.80
C MET A 93 9.97 15.11 -9.04
N VAL A 94 8.81 15.18 -9.67
CA VAL A 94 8.10 14.02 -10.20
C VAL A 94 8.42 13.89 -11.69
N HIS A 95 8.97 12.75 -12.05
CA HIS A 95 9.32 12.42 -13.44
C HIS A 95 8.30 11.49 -14.07
N SER A 96 8.17 11.54 -15.40
CA SER A 96 7.29 10.66 -16.16
C SER A 96 7.84 9.23 -16.19
N GLY A 97 7.07 8.28 -15.64
CA GLY A 97 7.32 6.85 -15.79
C GLY A 97 6.62 6.25 -17.01
N PRO A 98 6.93 5.01 -17.39
CA PRO A 98 6.21 4.29 -18.44
C PRO A 98 4.81 3.87 -17.94
N GLU A 99 3.78 4.06 -18.76
CA GLU A 99 2.41 3.68 -18.39
C GLU A 99 2.26 2.16 -18.21
N LEU A 100 2.81 1.38 -19.14
CA LEU A 100 2.73 -0.07 -19.17
C LEU A 100 1.31 -0.57 -18.83
N ASP A 101 1.18 -1.29 -17.69
CA ASP A 101 -0.09 -1.76 -17.14
C ASP A 101 -0.52 -0.99 -15.88
N GLY A 102 0.16 0.12 -15.55
CA GLY A 102 -0.14 0.95 -14.37
C GLY A 102 -1.46 1.72 -14.48
N VAL A 103 -2.02 1.86 -15.68
CA VAL A 103 -3.28 2.57 -15.94
C VAL A 103 -4.29 1.62 -16.56
N ALA A 104 -5.45 1.48 -15.92
CA ALA A 104 -6.54 0.68 -16.47
C ALA A 104 -7.40 1.50 -17.44
N ALA A 105 -7.74 0.92 -18.59
CA ALA A 105 -8.49 1.62 -19.65
C ALA A 105 -9.82 2.22 -19.17
N HIS A 106 -10.53 1.53 -18.25
CA HIS A 106 -11.81 2.00 -17.71
C HIS A 106 -11.68 3.30 -16.87
N MET A 107 -10.48 3.74 -16.53
CA MET A 107 -10.28 5.03 -15.82
C MET A 107 -10.71 6.22 -16.67
N LEU A 108 -10.70 6.09 -18.00
CA LEU A 108 -11.16 7.13 -18.91
C LEU A 108 -12.69 7.35 -18.84
N ASP A 109 -13.45 6.37 -18.32
CA ASP A 109 -14.89 6.46 -18.14
C ASP A 109 -15.29 7.36 -16.95
N TYR A 110 -14.32 7.84 -16.18
CA TYR A 110 -14.56 8.67 -15.00
C TYR A 110 -14.22 10.14 -15.25
N PRO A 111 -14.84 11.07 -14.50
CA PRO A 111 -14.46 12.48 -14.54
C PRO A 111 -12.97 12.69 -14.29
N GLU A 112 -12.41 13.71 -14.90
CA GLU A 112 -10.98 14.02 -14.85
C GLU A 112 -10.47 14.29 -13.42
N ASP A 113 -11.30 14.83 -12.57
CA ASP A 113 -10.93 15.18 -11.19
C ASP A 113 -10.80 13.99 -10.24
N VAL A 114 -11.30 12.81 -10.64
CA VAL A 114 -11.30 11.59 -9.82
C VAL A 114 -10.56 10.41 -10.46
N SER A 115 -9.95 10.58 -11.62
CA SER A 115 -9.21 9.52 -12.32
C SER A 115 -7.89 10.01 -12.88
N PHE A 116 -6.98 9.11 -13.18
CA PHE A 116 -5.70 9.44 -13.78
C PHE A 116 -5.86 9.99 -15.19
N ARG A 117 -4.99 10.91 -15.56
CA ARG A 117 -4.90 11.49 -16.91
C ARG A 117 -3.45 11.45 -17.36
N THR A 118 -3.17 10.51 -18.24
CA THR A 118 -1.84 10.30 -18.83
C THR A 118 -1.62 11.20 -20.07
N GLY A 119 -0.44 11.13 -20.67
CA GLY A 119 -0.18 11.68 -22.00
C GLY A 119 0.26 13.14 -22.06
N ALA A 120 0.79 13.72 -20.99
CA ALA A 120 1.35 15.07 -21.03
C ALA A 120 2.75 15.12 -21.69
N GLU A 121 3.56 14.09 -21.52
CA GLU A 121 4.92 13.99 -22.02
C GLU A 121 5.31 12.55 -22.33
N SER A 122 6.35 12.37 -23.15
CA SER A 122 6.94 11.07 -23.39
C SER A 122 7.51 10.51 -22.10
N ALA A 123 7.23 9.24 -21.80
CA ALA A 123 7.84 8.52 -20.70
C ALA A 123 9.36 8.58 -20.82
N LYS A 124 10.05 8.73 -19.69
CA LYS A 124 11.51 8.59 -19.62
C LYS A 124 11.91 7.18 -20.03
N SER A 125 13.05 7.04 -20.67
CA SER A 125 13.63 5.74 -20.98
C SER A 125 14.07 5.02 -19.69
N PHE A 126 14.33 3.72 -19.79
CA PHE A 126 14.88 2.95 -18.68
C PHE A 126 16.17 3.56 -18.14
N ASP A 127 17.10 3.88 -19.04
CA ASP A 127 18.40 4.44 -18.67
C ASP A 127 18.27 5.85 -18.04
N ASP A 128 17.37 6.69 -18.56
CA ASP A 128 17.08 7.99 -17.95
C ASP A 128 16.57 7.85 -16.51
N ILE A 129 15.64 6.91 -16.28
CA ILE A 129 15.08 6.66 -14.94
C ILE A 129 16.17 6.15 -13.99
N VAL A 130 17.01 5.21 -14.44
CA VAL A 130 18.14 4.72 -13.64
C VAL A 130 19.08 5.86 -13.28
N GLU A 131 19.39 6.74 -14.23
CA GLU A 131 20.27 7.89 -13.98
C GLU A 131 19.65 8.90 -13.02
N ILE A 132 18.36 9.20 -13.16
CA ILE A 132 17.61 10.06 -12.22
C ILE A 132 17.66 9.49 -10.80
N VAL A 133 17.45 8.17 -10.63
CA VAL A 133 17.52 7.51 -9.31
C VAL A 133 18.89 7.65 -8.69
N LYS A 134 19.97 7.46 -9.49
CA LYS A 134 21.37 7.63 -9.05
C LYS A 134 21.68 9.07 -8.68
N GLN A 135 21.33 10.04 -9.53
CA GLN A 135 21.57 11.46 -9.29
C GLN A 135 20.80 12.00 -8.08
N SER A 136 19.64 11.42 -7.79
CA SER A 136 18.87 11.72 -6.58
C SER A 136 19.42 11.03 -5.32
N GLU A 137 20.49 10.22 -5.47
CA GLU A 137 21.12 9.45 -4.39
C GLU A 137 20.12 8.64 -3.57
N VAL A 138 19.19 7.98 -4.23
CA VAL A 138 18.16 7.18 -3.57
C VAL A 138 18.78 5.98 -2.83
N ASP A 139 18.41 5.76 -1.58
CA ASP A 139 18.72 4.54 -0.84
C ASP A 139 17.65 3.46 -1.09
N VAL A 140 16.37 3.85 -1.06
CA VAL A 140 15.22 2.93 -1.13
C VAL A 140 14.17 3.45 -2.10
N LEU A 141 13.74 2.63 -3.05
CA LEU A 141 12.56 2.87 -3.89
C LEU A 141 11.33 2.22 -3.26
N ILE A 142 10.24 2.97 -3.14
CA ILE A 142 8.94 2.49 -2.68
C ILE A 142 7.99 2.36 -3.86
N ASN A 143 7.36 1.20 -4.02
CA ASN A 143 6.36 0.94 -5.05
C ASN A 143 4.95 1.12 -4.50
N TYR A 144 4.27 2.19 -4.93
CA TYR A 144 2.86 2.52 -4.67
C TYR A 144 2.02 2.56 -5.95
N LEU A 145 2.41 1.81 -6.96
CA LEU A 145 1.61 1.66 -8.19
C LEU A 145 0.23 1.07 -7.88
N PRO A 146 -0.76 1.32 -8.74
CA PRO A 146 -2.07 0.71 -8.58
C PRO A 146 -2.04 -0.81 -8.68
N VAL A 147 -2.99 -1.47 -8.01
CA VAL A 147 -3.18 -2.93 -8.08
C VAL A 147 -3.25 -3.41 -9.53
N GLY A 148 -2.57 -4.51 -9.84
CA GLY A 148 -2.50 -5.08 -11.19
C GLY A 148 -1.44 -4.44 -12.08
N SER A 149 -0.51 -3.67 -11.54
CA SER A 149 0.62 -3.07 -12.25
C SER A 149 1.84 -4.00 -12.26
N GLU A 150 1.68 -5.22 -12.80
CA GLU A 150 2.72 -6.24 -12.77
C GLU A 150 3.94 -5.87 -13.63
N LYS A 151 3.68 -5.45 -14.87
CA LYS A 151 4.75 -5.07 -15.81
C LYS A 151 5.50 -3.84 -15.32
N ALA A 152 4.76 -2.84 -14.83
CA ALA A 152 5.35 -1.62 -14.28
C ALA A 152 6.15 -1.92 -13.01
N THR A 153 5.68 -2.81 -12.12
CA THR A 153 6.44 -3.24 -10.95
C THR A 153 7.74 -3.92 -11.33
N LYS A 154 7.70 -4.87 -12.28
CA LYS A 154 8.93 -5.55 -12.77
C LYS A 154 9.91 -4.57 -13.40
N PHE A 155 9.42 -3.60 -14.17
CA PHE A 155 10.26 -2.53 -14.73
C PHE A 155 11.01 -1.77 -13.62
N TYR A 156 10.32 -1.34 -12.56
CA TYR A 156 10.96 -0.61 -11.47
C TYR A 156 11.83 -1.48 -10.56
N VAL A 157 11.57 -2.78 -10.47
CA VAL A 157 12.50 -3.75 -9.84
C VAL A 157 13.82 -3.79 -10.62
N ASP A 158 13.76 -3.86 -11.95
CA ASP A 158 14.97 -3.83 -12.78
C ASP A 158 15.70 -2.46 -12.68
N VAL A 159 14.96 -1.35 -12.58
CA VAL A 159 15.54 -0.02 -12.28
C VAL A 159 16.28 -0.02 -10.95
N ALA A 160 15.66 -0.57 -9.89
CA ALA A 160 16.29 -0.65 -8.55
C ALA A 160 17.61 -1.44 -8.59
N LEU A 161 17.63 -2.58 -9.29
CA LEU A 161 18.82 -3.39 -9.48
C LEU A 161 19.91 -2.65 -10.27
N ALA A 162 19.55 -1.97 -11.35
CA ALA A 162 20.48 -1.21 -12.19
C ALA A 162 21.04 0.05 -11.49
N ALA A 163 20.20 0.71 -10.69
CA ALA A 163 20.59 1.87 -9.90
C ALA A 163 21.32 1.50 -8.59
N LYS A 164 21.32 0.24 -8.18
CA LYS A 164 21.88 -0.27 -6.91
C LYS A 164 21.19 0.31 -5.67
N VAL A 165 19.87 0.28 -5.66
CA VAL A 165 19.04 0.76 -4.54
C VAL A 165 18.14 -0.34 -4.00
N HIS A 166 17.75 -0.25 -2.73
CA HIS A 166 16.83 -1.17 -2.08
C HIS A 166 15.40 -0.97 -2.59
N PHE A 167 14.54 -1.98 -2.43
CA PHE A 167 13.18 -1.93 -2.95
C PHE A 167 12.13 -2.35 -1.89
N VAL A 168 11.08 -1.54 -1.75
CA VAL A 168 9.92 -1.84 -0.90
C VAL A 168 8.69 -1.94 -1.79
N ASN A 169 8.13 -3.15 -1.91
CA ASN A 169 6.91 -3.39 -2.69
C ASN A 169 5.68 -3.32 -1.80
N CYS A 170 4.91 -2.25 -1.90
CA CYS A 170 3.74 -2.03 -1.07
C CYS A 170 2.45 -2.60 -1.67
N ILE A 171 2.46 -3.03 -2.93
CA ILE A 171 1.27 -3.49 -3.66
C ILE A 171 1.22 -5.02 -3.78
N PRO A 172 0.04 -5.60 -4.01
CA PRO A 172 -0.16 -7.05 -4.07
C PRO A 172 0.32 -7.66 -5.42
N THR A 173 1.44 -7.19 -5.95
CA THR A 173 2.11 -7.81 -7.09
C THR A 173 3.22 -8.70 -6.57
N LEU A 174 3.15 -9.99 -6.88
CA LEU A 174 4.15 -10.97 -6.47
C LEU A 174 5.41 -10.80 -7.33
N ILE A 175 6.47 -10.26 -6.73
CA ILE A 175 7.75 -10.05 -7.43
C ILE A 175 8.40 -11.38 -7.75
N ASP A 176 8.41 -12.29 -6.80
CA ASP A 176 8.84 -13.68 -6.97
C ASP A 176 7.76 -14.64 -6.47
N THR A 177 7.68 -15.81 -7.09
CA THR A 177 6.87 -16.91 -6.59
C THR A 177 7.65 -17.69 -5.52
N ASN A 178 6.96 -18.51 -4.74
CA ASN A 178 7.60 -19.40 -3.76
C ASN A 178 8.60 -20.38 -4.40
N THR A 179 8.52 -20.59 -5.72
CA THR A 179 9.30 -21.58 -6.46
C THR A 179 10.44 -20.98 -7.27
N THR A 180 10.29 -19.78 -7.83
CA THR A 180 11.27 -19.24 -8.77
C THR A 180 12.42 -18.49 -8.13
N LYS A 181 12.16 -17.68 -7.11
CA LYS A 181 13.15 -16.86 -6.35
C LYS A 181 14.24 -16.19 -7.21
N ILE A 182 13.93 -15.94 -8.49
CA ILE A 182 14.89 -15.39 -9.46
C ILE A 182 15.24 -13.95 -9.11
N ILE A 183 14.26 -13.15 -8.73
CA ILE A 183 14.47 -11.75 -8.37
C ILE A 183 15.17 -11.65 -7.01
N GLU A 184 14.80 -12.49 -6.03
CA GLU A 184 15.51 -12.58 -4.76
C GLU A 184 17.00 -12.79 -4.97
N GLN A 185 17.39 -13.74 -5.84
CA GLN A 185 18.79 -14.01 -6.13
C GLN A 185 19.49 -12.79 -6.75
N LYS A 186 18.86 -12.08 -7.68
CA LYS A 186 19.43 -10.85 -8.26
C LYS A 186 19.68 -9.78 -7.18
N PHE A 187 18.81 -9.63 -6.19
CA PHE A 187 19.03 -8.71 -5.07
C PHE A 187 20.20 -9.17 -4.21
N ILE A 188 20.31 -10.46 -3.90
CA ILE A 188 21.45 -11.05 -3.17
C ILE A 188 22.76 -10.77 -3.89
N ASP A 189 22.84 -11.09 -5.18
CA ASP A 189 24.03 -10.93 -6.01
C ASP A 189 24.42 -9.43 -6.15
N SER A 190 23.46 -8.54 -6.01
CA SER A 190 23.66 -7.09 -6.07
C SER A 190 23.97 -6.45 -4.71
N GLY A 191 23.94 -7.20 -3.61
CA GLY A 191 24.13 -6.67 -2.26
C GLY A 191 22.96 -5.82 -1.75
N LEU A 192 21.74 -6.07 -2.26
CA LEU A 192 20.56 -5.25 -2.00
C LEU A 192 19.51 -6.00 -1.20
N THR A 193 18.59 -5.26 -0.60
CA THR A 193 17.45 -5.80 0.14
C THR A 193 16.14 -5.52 -0.58
N ILE A 194 15.16 -6.40 -0.39
CA ILE A 194 13.79 -6.22 -0.83
C ILE A 194 12.81 -6.59 0.30
N VAL A 195 11.77 -5.77 0.48
CA VAL A 195 10.67 -6.01 1.43
C VAL A 195 9.35 -5.95 0.66
N GLY A 196 8.44 -6.83 0.95
CA GLY A 196 7.09 -6.90 0.34
C GLY A 196 6.60 -8.35 0.40
N ASN A 197 5.54 -8.71 -0.25
CA ASN A 197 4.64 -7.92 -1.10
C ASN A 197 3.37 -7.56 -0.32
N ASP A 198 2.50 -6.66 -0.89
CA ASP A 198 1.17 -6.34 -0.33
C ASP A 198 1.23 -5.86 1.14
N MET A 199 1.83 -4.69 1.37
CA MET A 199 1.91 -4.10 2.70
C MET A 199 0.54 -3.95 3.33
N ARG A 200 0.31 -4.64 4.46
CA ARG A 200 -0.91 -4.48 5.24
C ARG A 200 -0.99 -3.11 5.90
N SER A 201 -2.20 -2.69 6.22
CA SER A 201 -2.40 -1.55 7.10
C SER A 201 -2.03 -1.89 8.55
N ALA A 202 -1.58 -0.91 9.33
CA ALA A 202 -1.23 -1.09 10.74
C ALA A 202 -2.40 -1.68 11.56
N TRP A 203 -3.60 -1.16 11.31
CA TRP A 203 -4.85 -1.70 11.87
C TRP A 203 -5.91 -1.79 10.76
N GLY A 204 -5.82 -2.82 9.95
CA GLY A 204 -6.71 -3.08 8.81
C GLY A 204 -7.56 -4.32 8.99
N ALA A 205 -8.30 -4.66 7.94
CA ALA A 205 -9.21 -5.79 7.92
C ALA A 205 -8.52 -7.13 8.22
N SER A 206 -7.32 -7.37 7.69
CA SER A 206 -6.56 -8.60 7.94
C SER A 206 -6.18 -8.73 9.41
N ARG A 207 -5.71 -7.63 10.03
CA ARG A 207 -5.33 -7.63 11.45
C ARG A 207 -6.54 -7.82 12.37
N MET A 208 -7.65 -7.15 12.05
CA MET A 208 -8.90 -7.32 12.81
C MET A 208 -9.43 -8.74 12.72
N SER A 209 -9.40 -9.33 11.51
CA SER A 209 -9.78 -10.73 11.28
C SER A 209 -8.94 -11.68 12.14
N GLU A 210 -7.62 -11.53 12.13
CA GLU A 210 -6.69 -12.32 12.93
C GLU A 210 -7.00 -12.25 14.44
N VAL A 211 -7.15 -11.02 14.98
CA VAL A 211 -7.42 -10.80 16.40
C VAL A 211 -8.74 -11.44 16.82
N LEU A 212 -9.80 -11.28 16.03
CA LEU A 212 -11.10 -11.88 16.31
C LEU A 212 -11.05 -13.41 16.32
N GLN A 213 -10.38 -14.01 15.32
CA GLN A 213 -10.21 -15.46 15.25
C GLN A 213 -9.41 -15.99 16.44
N VAL A 214 -8.25 -15.40 16.73
CA VAL A 214 -7.38 -15.82 17.84
C VAL A 214 -8.16 -15.75 19.16
N ALA A 215 -8.84 -14.63 19.44
CA ALA A 215 -9.59 -14.45 20.67
C ALA A 215 -10.72 -15.50 20.84
N MET A 216 -11.44 -15.82 19.77
CA MET A 216 -12.50 -16.84 19.80
C MET A 216 -11.94 -18.24 19.98
N ILE A 217 -10.89 -18.59 19.27
CA ILE A 217 -10.23 -19.91 19.35
C ILE A 217 -9.62 -20.12 20.75
N ASP A 218 -8.94 -19.13 21.30
CA ASP A 218 -8.35 -19.21 22.65
C ASP A 218 -9.42 -19.32 23.75
N SER A 219 -10.66 -18.83 23.47
CA SER A 219 -11.82 -19.03 24.32
C SER A 219 -12.47 -20.42 24.18
N GLY A 220 -11.89 -21.33 23.39
CA GLY A 220 -12.41 -22.67 23.16
C GLY A 220 -13.56 -22.73 22.16
N LEU A 221 -13.79 -21.67 21.38
CA LEU A 221 -14.84 -21.67 20.36
C LEU A 221 -14.33 -22.28 19.06
N MET A 222 -15.22 -23.02 18.40
CA MET A 222 -15.02 -23.54 17.05
C MET A 222 -15.68 -22.63 16.04
N ILE A 223 -14.91 -21.89 15.26
CA ILE A 223 -15.42 -21.02 14.20
C ILE A 223 -15.89 -21.90 13.02
N THR A 224 -17.13 -21.73 12.61
CA THR A 224 -17.72 -22.45 11.47
C THR A 224 -18.00 -21.55 10.28
N GLN A 225 -18.05 -20.24 10.49
CA GLN A 225 -18.22 -19.25 9.43
C GLN A 225 -17.46 -17.98 9.79
N HIS A 226 -16.73 -17.43 8.83
CA HIS A 226 -16.12 -16.11 8.91
C HIS A 226 -16.30 -15.42 7.58
N ILE A 227 -17.19 -14.45 7.51
CA ILE A 227 -17.41 -13.60 6.34
C ILE A 227 -16.76 -12.26 6.60
N GLN A 228 -15.92 -11.81 5.68
CA GLN A 228 -15.33 -10.49 5.69
C GLN A 228 -15.67 -9.76 4.39
N MET A 229 -16.29 -8.59 4.52
CA MET A 229 -16.62 -7.73 3.38
C MET A 229 -15.84 -6.41 3.51
N ASN A 230 -14.96 -6.14 2.54
CA ASN A 230 -14.21 -4.91 2.49
C ASN A 230 -14.82 -3.94 1.47
N MET A 231 -15.07 -2.72 1.91
CA MET A 231 -15.56 -1.63 1.09
C MET A 231 -14.58 -0.47 1.18
N ALA A 232 -14.17 0.07 0.03
CA ALA A 232 -13.42 1.30 0.01
C ALA A 232 -14.17 2.35 -0.81
N ALA A 233 -13.99 3.60 -0.44
CA ALA A 233 -14.51 4.72 -1.18
C ALA A 233 -13.38 5.43 -1.90
N GLY A 234 -13.74 5.98 -3.03
CA GLY A 234 -13.03 7.06 -3.64
C GLY A 234 -13.87 8.32 -3.53
N SER A 235 -13.40 9.40 -4.12
CA SER A 235 -14.12 10.69 -4.15
C SER A 235 -15.58 10.50 -4.56
N THR A 236 -16.49 10.97 -3.73
CA THR A 236 -17.96 10.90 -3.93
C THR A 236 -18.49 12.01 -4.85
N GLN A 237 -17.65 12.69 -5.60
CA GLN A 237 -18.09 13.71 -6.53
C GLN A 237 -18.59 13.08 -7.83
N GLY A 238 -19.88 12.85 -7.90
CA GLY A 238 -20.60 12.42 -9.10
C GLY A 238 -21.66 11.36 -8.80
N GLN A 239 -22.92 11.68 -9.14
CA GLN A 239 -24.06 10.77 -8.96
C GLN A 239 -23.90 9.44 -9.73
N GLU A 240 -23.11 9.43 -10.80
CA GLU A 240 -22.86 8.24 -11.61
C GLU A 240 -22.00 7.19 -10.89
N ASN A 241 -21.01 7.62 -10.10
CA ASN A 241 -20.16 6.71 -9.34
C ASN A 241 -20.96 5.93 -8.28
N ILE A 242 -21.97 6.56 -7.71
CA ILE A 242 -22.89 5.93 -6.76
C ILE A 242 -23.75 4.86 -7.44
N ARG A 243 -24.23 5.12 -8.65
CA ARG A 243 -25.08 4.19 -9.42
C ARG A 243 -24.34 2.93 -9.91
N THR A 244 -23.05 3.05 -10.16
CA THR A 244 -22.25 1.94 -10.73
C THR A 244 -21.49 1.15 -9.68
N GLY A 245 -21.53 1.53 -8.41
CA GLY A 245 -20.74 0.93 -7.32
C GLY A 245 -19.22 1.13 -7.47
N ARG A 246 -18.80 2.02 -8.36
CA ARG A 246 -17.39 2.31 -8.63
C ARG A 246 -16.93 3.45 -7.72
N THR A 247 -15.68 3.40 -7.28
CA THR A 247 -15.10 4.42 -6.41
C THR A 247 -13.91 5.08 -7.09
N ALA A 248 -13.60 6.31 -6.70
CA ALA A 248 -12.43 7.02 -7.20
C ALA A 248 -11.13 6.68 -6.46
N ASN A 249 -11.16 5.77 -5.49
CA ASN A 249 -9.94 5.19 -4.95
C ASN A 249 -9.26 4.37 -6.05
N CYS A 250 -8.00 4.67 -6.33
CA CYS A 250 -7.25 4.09 -7.44
C CYS A 250 -7.18 2.56 -7.39
N ASP A 251 -7.11 1.97 -6.21
CA ASP A 251 -7.16 0.52 -6.03
C ASP A 251 -8.44 -0.08 -6.58
N PHE A 252 -9.58 0.59 -6.32
CA PHE A 252 -10.89 0.12 -6.75
C PHE A 252 -11.15 0.34 -8.23
N LEU A 253 -10.68 1.41 -8.81
CA LEU A 253 -10.74 1.63 -10.25
C LEU A 253 -9.96 0.53 -11.00
N ASN A 254 -8.81 0.13 -10.49
CA ASN A 254 -8.04 -0.97 -11.05
C ASN A 254 -8.67 -2.35 -10.79
N MET A 255 -9.35 -2.53 -9.66
CA MET A 255 -10.04 -3.77 -9.29
C MET A 255 -11.30 -4.06 -10.11
N ALA A 256 -11.82 -3.12 -10.88
CA ALA A 256 -13.00 -3.35 -11.71
C ALA A 256 -12.80 -4.41 -12.82
N LYS A 257 -11.56 -4.80 -13.12
CA LYS A 257 -11.23 -5.93 -14.00
C LYS A 257 -10.64 -7.08 -13.20
N GLN A 258 -11.29 -8.22 -13.22
CA GLN A 258 -10.88 -9.41 -12.45
C GLN A 258 -9.48 -9.93 -12.81
N GLU A 259 -9.05 -9.76 -14.05
CA GLU A 259 -7.71 -10.12 -14.52
C GLU A 259 -6.59 -9.43 -13.71
N ARG A 260 -6.86 -8.24 -13.19
CA ARG A 260 -5.90 -7.46 -12.38
C ARG A 260 -5.90 -7.84 -10.89
N LEU A 261 -6.81 -8.72 -10.48
CA LEU A 261 -7.00 -9.10 -9.08
C LEU A 261 -6.26 -10.37 -8.69
N HIS A 262 -5.67 -11.09 -9.66
CA HIS A 262 -5.10 -12.42 -9.40
C HIS A 262 -4.10 -12.40 -8.23
N ASP A 263 -3.07 -11.58 -8.30
CA ASP A 263 -2.04 -11.49 -7.28
C ASP A 263 -2.61 -11.03 -5.94
N LYS A 264 -3.59 -10.13 -5.94
CA LYS A 264 -4.29 -9.71 -4.72
C LYS A 264 -5.08 -10.84 -4.09
N HIS A 265 -5.76 -11.68 -4.88
CA HIS A 265 -6.44 -12.88 -4.38
C HIS A 265 -5.43 -13.85 -3.76
N VAL A 266 -4.33 -14.14 -4.46
CA VAL A 266 -3.26 -15.01 -3.97
C VAL A 266 -2.66 -14.47 -2.67
N SER A 267 -2.38 -13.16 -2.61
CA SER A 267 -1.87 -12.51 -1.40
C SER A 267 -2.86 -12.68 -0.22
N LYS A 268 -4.15 -12.40 -0.44
CA LYS A 268 -5.16 -12.55 0.62
C LYS A 268 -5.40 -14.00 1.03
N GLU A 269 -5.38 -14.93 0.09
CA GLU A 269 -5.42 -16.37 0.40
C GLU A 269 -4.22 -16.79 1.27
N ASN A 270 -3.02 -16.30 0.97
CA ASN A 270 -1.83 -16.60 1.76
C ASN A 270 -1.96 -16.07 3.19
N VAL A 271 -2.47 -14.84 3.37
CA VAL A 271 -2.76 -14.27 4.70
C VAL A 271 -3.75 -15.15 5.46
N LEU A 272 -4.85 -15.56 4.81
CA LEU A 272 -5.87 -16.41 5.42
C LEU A 272 -5.33 -17.80 5.78
N LYS A 273 -4.55 -18.41 4.88
CA LYS A 273 -3.86 -19.70 5.16
C LYS A 273 -2.91 -19.55 6.33
N GLY A 274 -2.16 -18.44 6.42
CA GLY A 274 -1.29 -18.14 7.56
C GLY A 274 -2.07 -18.00 8.88
N GLN A 275 -3.25 -17.40 8.87
CA GLN A 275 -4.11 -17.28 10.05
C GLN A 275 -4.70 -18.63 10.50
N ASN A 276 -4.91 -19.57 9.56
CA ASN A 276 -5.46 -20.90 9.84
C ASN A 276 -4.40 -21.92 10.33
N VAL A 277 -3.12 -21.62 10.19
CA VAL A 277 -2.00 -22.54 10.54
C VAL A 277 -1.88 -22.82 12.05
N VAL A 278 -2.62 -22.09 12.90
CA VAL A 278 -2.61 -22.34 14.35
C VAL A 278 -3.34 -23.64 14.74
N ARG A 279 -4.10 -24.31 13.84
CA ARG A 279 -4.72 -25.62 14.06
C ARG A 279 -4.80 -26.42 12.75
N ASP A 280 -4.52 -27.72 12.83
CA ASP A 280 -4.44 -28.68 11.71
C ASP A 280 -5.73 -28.93 10.92
N GLU A 281 -6.81 -28.20 11.21
CA GLU A 281 -8.07 -28.30 10.47
C GLU A 281 -8.43 -26.98 9.83
N PRO A 282 -8.72 -26.96 8.52
CA PRO A 282 -9.23 -25.77 7.87
C PRO A 282 -10.54 -25.37 8.53
N THR A 283 -10.65 -24.11 8.96
CA THR A 283 -11.93 -23.55 9.36
C THR A 283 -12.88 -23.63 8.17
N ALA A 284 -13.75 -24.65 8.19
CA ALA A 284 -14.67 -24.90 7.08
C ALA A 284 -15.54 -23.66 6.88
N GLY A 285 -15.56 -23.14 5.66
CA GLY A 285 -16.49 -22.10 5.26
C GLY A 285 -16.04 -20.66 5.45
N MET A 286 -14.74 -20.36 5.60
CA MET A 286 -14.28 -18.98 5.55
C MET A 286 -14.40 -18.41 4.14
N THR A 287 -15.29 -17.45 3.95
CA THR A 287 -15.47 -16.76 2.68
C THR A 287 -14.95 -15.33 2.81
N LEU A 288 -13.86 -15.03 2.11
CA LEU A 288 -13.38 -13.67 1.97
C LEU A 288 -14.06 -13.03 0.78
N TYR A 289 -14.82 -11.99 1.03
CA TYR A 289 -15.41 -11.18 -0.01
C TYR A 289 -14.66 -9.84 -0.07
N ALA A 290 -13.70 -9.72 -0.99
CA ALA A 290 -13.02 -8.47 -1.28
C ALA A 290 -13.49 -7.98 -2.65
N GLY A 291 -14.26 -6.91 -2.69
CA GLY A 291 -14.66 -6.37 -3.98
C GLY A 291 -15.72 -5.28 -3.92
N PRO A 292 -15.95 -4.58 -5.04
CA PRO A 292 -16.92 -3.47 -5.16
C PRO A 292 -18.37 -3.94 -5.28
N SER A 293 -18.71 -5.16 -4.89
CA SER A 293 -20.01 -5.77 -5.16
C SER A 293 -21.13 -5.31 -4.24
N LEU A 294 -20.86 -4.46 -3.27
CA LEU A 294 -21.91 -3.78 -2.52
C LEU A 294 -22.22 -2.43 -3.17
N THR A 295 -23.33 -2.36 -3.87
CA THR A 295 -23.90 -1.09 -4.30
C THR A 295 -24.40 -0.35 -3.07
N VAL A 296 -23.60 0.57 -2.54
CA VAL A 296 -24.06 1.47 -1.48
C VAL A 296 -24.83 2.60 -2.14
N ILE A 297 -26.16 2.57 -2.02
CA ILE A 297 -27.01 3.69 -2.47
C ILE A 297 -26.86 4.81 -1.43
N GLN A 298 -26.12 5.86 -1.79
CA GLN A 298 -25.98 7.06 -0.97
C GLN A 298 -26.85 8.19 -1.51
N LYS A 299 -27.48 8.94 -0.62
CA LYS A 299 -28.09 10.22 -1.01
C LYS A 299 -26.99 11.26 -1.29
N PRO A 300 -27.19 12.19 -2.23
CA PRO A 300 -26.27 13.32 -2.41
C PRO A 300 -25.98 14.00 -1.06
N GLY A 301 -24.71 14.17 -0.72
CA GLY A 301 -24.27 14.76 0.55
C GLY A 301 -24.19 13.82 1.75
N SER A 302 -24.54 12.54 1.63
CA SER A 302 -24.28 11.54 2.66
C SER A 302 -22.99 10.78 2.37
N THR A 303 -22.12 10.66 3.36
CA THR A 303 -20.86 9.89 3.26
C THR A 303 -20.96 8.63 4.12
N TYR A 304 -21.39 7.51 3.53
CA TYR A 304 -21.29 6.22 4.21
C TYR A 304 -19.84 5.75 4.29
N VAL A 305 -19.10 5.95 3.21
CA VAL A 305 -17.65 5.78 3.15
C VAL A 305 -17.07 7.08 2.59
N GLY A 306 -16.23 7.77 3.34
CA GLY A 306 -15.56 9.01 2.90
C GLY A 306 -14.43 8.75 1.89
N SER A 307 -13.83 9.78 1.34
CA SER A 307 -12.95 9.74 0.15
C SER A 307 -11.79 8.75 0.23
N ASP A 308 -11.06 8.69 1.32
CA ASP A 308 -9.92 7.76 1.52
C ASP A 308 -10.20 6.75 2.65
N ASN A 309 -11.48 6.42 2.86
CA ASN A 309 -11.87 5.49 3.92
C ASN A 309 -12.03 4.07 3.38
N LYS A 310 -11.71 3.12 4.24
CA LYS A 310 -12.00 1.71 4.06
C LYS A 310 -12.85 1.20 5.21
N ILE A 311 -13.90 0.45 4.88
CA ILE A 311 -14.76 -0.24 5.83
C ILE A 311 -14.58 -1.75 5.65
N ALA A 312 -14.43 -2.46 6.76
CA ALA A 312 -14.52 -3.91 6.78
C ALA A 312 -15.65 -4.33 7.74
N ASN A 313 -16.55 -5.16 7.25
CA ASN A 313 -17.57 -5.81 8.07
C ASN A 313 -17.20 -7.28 8.23
N PHE A 314 -17.41 -7.79 9.44
CA PHE A 314 -17.14 -9.17 9.81
C PHE A 314 -18.38 -9.79 10.38
N ASP A 315 -18.75 -10.97 9.89
CA ASP A 315 -19.80 -11.82 10.44
C ASP A 315 -19.21 -13.19 10.73
N ILE A 316 -19.12 -13.54 12.01
CA ILE A 316 -18.48 -14.77 12.47
C ILE A 316 -19.52 -15.60 13.23
N VAL A 317 -19.63 -16.87 12.85
CA VAL A 317 -20.43 -17.85 13.58
C VAL A 317 -19.49 -18.89 14.18
N ALA A 318 -19.68 -19.16 15.45
CA ALA A 318 -18.91 -20.17 16.17
C ALA A 318 -19.80 -20.99 17.12
N TYR A 319 -19.29 -22.11 17.57
CA TYR A 319 -19.91 -22.97 18.55
C TYR A 319 -18.98 -23.17 19.75
N GLY A 320 -19.56 -23.23 20.95
CA GLY A 320 -18.84 -23.39 22.19
C GLY A 320 -19.39 -24.53 23.04
N PHE A 321 -19.29 -24.38 24.36
CA PHE A 321 -19.64 -25.38 25.33
C PHE A 321 -21.08 -25.90 25.13
N GLY A 322 -21.23 -27.23 25.06
CA GLY A 322 -22.52 -27.90 24.89
C GLY A 322 -23.22 -27.63 23.55
N GLY A 323 -22.46 -27.18 22.51
CA GLY A 323 -23.02 -26.84 21.21
C GLY A 323 -23.70 -25.48 21.17
N SER A 324 -23.48 -24.62 22.16
CA SER A 324 -24.02 -23.26 22.15
C SER A 324 -23.47 -22.44 20.98
N ARG A 325 -24.38 -21.73 20.30
CA ARG A 325 -24.05 -20.92 19.12
C ARG A 325 -23.70 -19.49 19.53
N TYR A 326 -22.62 -18.98 18.95
CA TYR A 326 -22.15 -17.60 19.07
C TYR A 326 -22.20 -16.92 17.72
N GLU A 327 -22.67 -15.69 17.69
CA GLU A 327 -22.62 -14.80 16.53
C GLU A 327 -21.91 -13.52 16.93
N LEU A 328 -20.92 -13.13 16.13
CA LEU A 328 -20.18 -11.88 16.31
C LEU A 328 -20.24 -11.09 15.02
N THR A 329 -20.77 -9.88 15.09
CA THR A 329 -20.69 -8.89 14.00
C THR A 329 -19.81 -7.75 14.45
N ALA A 330 -18.80 -7.41 13.62
CA ALA A 330 -17.92 -6.30 13.89
C ALA A 330 -17.78 -5.42 12.63
N ARG A 331 -17.55 -4.13 12.85
CA ARG A 331 -17.31 -3.15 11.78
C ARG A 331 -16.08 -2.33 12.10
N LEU A 332 -15.13 -2.32 11.17
CA LEU A 332 -13.97 -1.45 11.18
C LEU A 332 -14.16 -0.35 10.14
N SER A 333 -13.86 0.90 10.50
CA SER A 333 -13.80 2.03 9.56
C SER A 333 -12.51 2.79 9.81
N VAL A 334 -11.66 2.89 8.80
CA VAL A 334 -10.34 3.52 8.88
C VAL A 334 -10.07 4.37 7.64
N GLN A 335 -9.19 5.35 7.78
CA GLN A 335 -8.57 5.99 6.63
C GLN A 335 -7.53 5.02 6.04
N ASP A 336 -7.64 4.74 4.75
CA ASP A 336 -6.87 3.67 4.10
C ASP A 336 -5.39 4.02 3.96
N SER A 337 -5.10 5.16 3.33
CA SER A 337 -3.73 5.54 2.98
C SER A 337 -2.83 5.80 4.19
N PRO A 338 -3.22 6.59 5.21
CA PRO A 338 -2.36 6.81 6.37
C PRO A 338 -2.16 5.56 7.21
N ASN A 339 -3.14 4.64 7.20
CA ASN A 339 -3.07 3.40 7.95
C ASN A 339 -1.93 2.46 7.46
N SER A 340 -1.48 2.61 6.21
CA SER A 340 -0.30 1.90 5.68
C SER A 340 1.02 2.64 5.95
N GLY A 341 0.98 3.97 6.15
CA GLY A 341 2.18 4.81 6.25
C GLY A 341 3.15 4.37 7.35
N GLY A 342 2.66 4.12 8.56
CA GLY A 342 3.48 3.68 9.69
C GLY A 342 4.17 2.34 9.47
N VAL A 343 3.56 1.45 8.67
CA VAL A 343 4.18 0.16 8.28
C VAL A 343 5.31 0.40 7.28
N VAL A 344 5.08 1.22 6.27
CA VAL A 344 6.07 1.52 5.22
C VAL A 344 7.26 2.30 5.76
N VAL A 345 7.04 3.24 6.70
CA VAL A 345 8.13 3.90 7.46
C VAL A 345 9.04 2.87 8.13
N SER A 346 8.48 1.80 8.68
CA SER A 346 9.26 0.72 9.28
C SER A 346 10.00 -0.10 8.22
N ALA A 347 9.34 -0.45 7.11
CA ALA A 347 9.94 -1.21 6.01
C ALA A 347 11.17 -0.51 5.41
N VAL A 348 11.09 0.80 5.20
CA VAL A 348 12.22 1.62 4.71
C VAL A 348 13.42 1.54 5.66
N ARG A 349 13.18 1.71 6.96
CA ARG A 349 14.24 1.64 7.97
C ARG A 349 14.82 0.24 8.11
N PHE A 350 13.99 -0.82 7.97
CA PHE A 350 14.49 -2.20 7.94
C PHE A 350 15.43 -2.43 6.75
N CYS A 351 15.12 -1.91 5.56
CA CYS A 351 16.03 -1.99 4.42
C CYS A 351 17.39 -1.35 4.73
N LYS A 352 17.39 -0.15 5.32
CA LYS A 352 18.61 0.57 5.66
C LYS A 352 19.45 -0.18 6.68
N VAL A 353 18.85 -0.57 7.80
CA VAL A 353 19.55 -1.30 8.88
C VAL A 353 20.06 -2.65 8.40
N ALA A 354 19.26 -3.42 7.65
CA ALA A 354 19.68 -4.69 7.08
C ALA A 354 20.90 -4.53 6.16
N SER A 355 20.90 -3.50 5.30
CA SER A 355 22.03 -3.18 4.44
C SER A 355 23.30 -2.90 5.24
N GLU A 356 23.22 -2.09 6.31
CA GLU A 356 24.36 -1.78 7.18
C GLU A 356 24.89 -3.01 7.95
N MET A 357 24.01 -3.98 8.22
CA MET A 357 24.37 -5.27 8.80
C MET A 357 24.88 -6.31 7.78
N GLY A 358 24.93 -5.96 6.49
CA GLY A 358 25.30 -6.89 5.42
C GLY A 358 24.26 -7.96 5.12
N ILE A 359 23.00 -7.77 5.56
CA ILE A 359 21.88 -8.67 5.27
C ILE A 359 21.29 -8.26 3.92
N VAL A 360 21.15 -9.20 2.99
CA VAL A 360 20.74 -8.97 1.61
C VAL A 360 19.61 -9.89 1.19
N GLY A 361 18.98 -9.60 0.05
CA GLY A 361 17.89 -10.38 -0.52
C GLY A 361 16.54 -10.04 0.12
N TYR A 362 15.63 -10.99 0.12
CA TYR A 362 14.27 -10.82 0.63
C TYR A 362 14.26 -10.87 2.16
N LEU A 363 13.96 -9.74 2.79
CA LEU A 363 13.91 -9.63 4.25
C LEU A 363 12.65 -10.33 4.78
N ARG A 364 12.74 -11.63 5.04
CA ARG A 364 11.58 -12.50 5.37
C ARG A 364 10.87 -12.06 6.64
N GLY A 365 11.60 -11.73 7.72
CA GLY A 365 11.01 -11.27 8.97
C GLY A 365 10.19 -9.98 8.79
N PRO A 366 10.80 -8.88 8.31
CA PRO A 366 10.07 -7.66 7.97
C PRO A 366 8.92 -7.88 7.00
N SER A 367 9.11 -8.69 5.95
CA SER A 367 8.06 -8.96 4.95
C SER A 367 6.88 -9.73 5.54
N ALA A 368 7.13 -10.78 6.32
CA ALA A 368 6.05 -11.51 7.00
C ALA A 368 5.30 -10.65 8.02
N TRP A 369 5.98 -9.71 8.66
CA TRP A 369 5.35 -8.78 9.58
C TRP A 369 4.51 -7.70 8.87
N THR A 370 4.88 -7.32 7.65
CA THR A 370 4.19 -6.29 6.84
C THR A 370 3.06 -6.84 5.98
N GLN A 371 2.88 -8.16 5.88
CA GLN A 371 1.85 -8.85 5.08
C GLN A 371 0.55 -9.18 5.83
#